data_b49458efd8202f975685e32f0425ecc3
#
_entry.id   b49458efd8202f975685e32f0425ecc3
#
_cell.length_a   1.000
_cell.length_b   1.000
_cell.length_c   1.000
_cell.angle_alpha   90.00
_cell.angle_beta   90.00
_cell.angle_gamma   90.00
#
_symmetry.space_group_name_H-M   'P 1'
#
loop_
_entity.id
_entity.type
_entity.pdbx_description
1 polymer ?
#
loop_
_entity_poly.entity_id
_entity_poly.type
_entity_poly.pdbx_seq_one_letter_code
_entity_poly.pdbx_strand_id
1 'polypeptide(L)'
;MLVQRARPRKLSEDSALPSPSALLCALGGQHVQGPVSRWARELTELHRRRREDARESVGTRRRRAELVERIDTWAALHLPCADPAVRVHHESLGEMIDRMAAVAEDAFHLLMHDDPGGERMHAAWTRLAELEIAYADLVRAIGDGRRRLPSGRTGASGAQ
;
A
#
# COMPACT_ATOMS: atom_id res chain seq x y z
N MET A 1 -19.44 34.70 21.04
CA MET A 1 -18.16 34.02 20.79
C MET A 1 -18.35 33.14 19.55
N LEU A 2 -17.83 33.59 18.43
CA LEU A 2 -17.88 32.87 17.17
C LEU A 2 -16.78 31.79 17.19
N VAL A 3 -17.19 30.54 17.27
CA VAL A 3 -16.29 29.39 17.02
C VAL A 3 -16.01 29.35 15.52
N GLN A 4 -14.85 29.83 15.16
CA GLN A 4 -14.35 29.80 13.79
C GLN A 4 -14.07 28.33 13.43
N ARG A 5 -15.01 27.69 12.71
CA ARG A 5 -14.78 26.37 12.09
C ARG A 5 -13.61 26.51 11.13
N ALA A 6 -12.48 25.90 11.46
CA ALA A 6 -11.36 25.77 10.56
C ALA A 6 -11.84 25.10 9.26
N ARG A 7 -11.72 25.81 8.15
CA ARG A 7 -11.94 25.24 6.82
C ARG A 7 -11.00 24.06 6.62
N PRO A 8 -11.47 22.91 6.10
CA PRO A 8 -10.57 21.84 5.76
C PRO A 8 -9.56 22.38 4.72
N ARG A 9 -8.26 22.32 5.04
CA ARG A 9 -7.21 22.54 4.06
C ARG A 9 -7.46 21.57 2.92
N LYS A 10 -7.62 22.08 1.69
CA LYS A 10 -7.47 21.28 0.48
C LYS A 10 -6.08 20.66 0.58
N LEU A 11 -6.02 19.38 0.92
CA LEU A 11 -4.79 18.61 0.82
C LEU A 11 -4.41 18.63 -0.66
N SER A 12 -3.21 19.05 -0.96
CA SER A 12 -2.63 18.96 -2.31
C SER A 12 -2.76 17.49 -2.74
N GLU A 13 -3.02 17.23 -4.02
CA GLU A 13 -3.17 15.87 -4.56
C GLU A 13 -2.00 14.95 -4.18
N ASP A 14 -0.81 15.52 -3.97
CA ASP A 14 0.39 14.83 -3.47
C ASP A 14 0.33 14.42 -1.98
N SER A 15 -0.65 14.91 -1.24
CA SER A 15 -0.80 14.65 0.21
C SER A 15 -1.94 13.70 0.55
N ALA A 16 -2.64 13.18 -0.45
CA ALA A 16 -3.74 12.24 -0.28
C ALA A 16 -3.32 10.81 -0.65
N LEU A 17 -3.87 9.82 0.07
CA LEU A 17 -3.76 8.43 -0.33
C LEU A 17 -4.43 8.22 -1.70
N PRO A 18 -3.86 7.39 -2.58
CA PRO A 18 -4.54 7.02 -3.82
C PRO A 18 -5.87 6.34 -3.51
N SER A 19 -6.88 6.61 -4.36
CA SER A 19 -8.12 5.83 -4.29
C SER A 19 -7.83 4.35 -4.56
N PRO A 20 -8.71 3.41 -4.14
CA PRO A 20 -8.51 2.00 -4.41
C PRO A 20 -8.27 1.71 -5.90
N SER A 21 -9.06 2.30 -6.79
CA SER A 21 -8.90 2.14 -8.23
C SER A 21 -7.60 2.76 -8.77
N ALA A 22 -7.19 3.92 -8.26
CA ALA A 22 -5.91 4.54 -8.62
C ALA A 22 -4.72 3.68 -8.18
N LEU A 23 -4.80 3.10 -6.98
CA LEU A 23 -3.77 2.18 -6.50
C LEU A 23 -3.67 0.93 -7.38
N LEU A 24 -4.79 0.32 -7.76
CA LEU A 24 -4.80 -0.82 -8.68
C LEU A 24 -4.21 -0.47 -10.06
N CYS A 25 -4.51 0.71 -10.60
CA CYS A 25 -3.90 1.20 -11.84
C CYS A 25 -2.37 1.31 -11.70
N ALA A 26 -1.88 1.84 -10.57
CA ALA A 26 -0.45 1.93 -10.30
C ALA A 26 0.21 0.54 -10.20
N LEU A 27 -0.43 -0.40 -9.49
CA LEU A 27 0.03 -1.79 -9.38
C LEU A 27 0.04 -2.50 -10.75
N GLY A 28 -0.88 -2.13 -11.65
CA GLY A 28 -0.92 -2.58 -13.04
C GLY A 28 0.11 -1.91 -13.96
N GLY A 29 0.98 -1.07 -13.43
CA GLY A 29 2.05 -0.40 -14.18
C GLY A 29 1.63 0.91 -14.83
N GLN A 30 0.40 1.38 -14.66
CA GLN A 30 -0.06 2.66 -15.20
C GLN A 30 0.55 3.83 -14.43
N HIS A 31 0.74 4.93 -15.13
CA HIS A 31 1.20 6.16 -14.50
C HIS A 31 0.06 6.81 -13.70
N VAL A 32 0.21 6.84 -12.39
CA VAL A 32 -0.71 7.50 -11.46
C VAL A 32 0.06 8.53 -10.64
N GLN A 33 -0.57 9.65 -10.38
CA GLN A 33 0.02 10.76 -9.61
C GLN A 33 0.26 10.36 -8.15
N GLY A 34 1.26 10.99 -7.56
CA GLY A 34 1.57 10.89 -6.14
C GLY A 34 2.68 9.90 -5.79
N PRO A 35 3.32 10.10 -4.62
CA PRO A 35 4.48 9.31 -4.21
C PRO A 35 4.11 7.86 -3.89
N VAL A 36 2.98 7.63 -3.20
CA VAL A 36 2.54 6.27 -2.83
C VAL A 36 2.27 5.43 -4.06
N SER A 37 1.60 5.98 -5.08
CA SER A 37 1.34 5.29 -6.35
C SER A 37 2.63 4.93 -7.09
N ARG A 38 3.61 5.81 -7.08
CA ARG A 38 4.93 5.55 -7.68
C ARG A 38 5.65 4.41 -6.96
N TRP A 39 5.66 4.40 -5.64
CA TRP A 39 6.28 3.33 -4.85
C TRP A 39 5.54 2.00 -4.99
N ALA A 40 4.21 2.03 -5.05
CA ALA A 40 3.39 0.84 -5.31
C ALA A 40 3.74 0.19 -6.66
N ARG A 41 3.88 1.00 -7.71
CA ARG A 41 4.33 0.51 -9.03
C ARG A 41 5.73 -0.10 -8.98
N GLU A 42 6.65 0.52 -8.25
CA GLU A 42 8.02 -0.02 -8.08
C GLU A 42 8.00 -1.35 -7.31
N LEU A 43 7.15 -1.49 -6.29
CA LEU A 43 6.96 -2.75 -5.57
C LEU A 43 6.50 -3.88 -6.50
N THR A 44 5.52 -3.61 -7.37
CA THR A 44 5.07 -4.60 -8.37
C THR A 44 6.20 -5.01 -9.31
N GLU A 45 7.02 -4.07 -9.78
CA GLU A 45 8.18 -4.35 -10.61
C GLU A 45 9.23 -5.24 -9.89
N LEU A 46 9.45 -5.00 -8.59
CA LEU A 46 10.37 -5.83 -7.78
C LEU A 46 9.81 -7.25 -7.57
N HIS A 47 8.50 -7.41 -7.42
CA HIS A 47 7.86 -8.72 -7.36
C HIS A 47 7.96 -9.46 -8.71
N ARG A 48 7.85 -8.75 -9.84
CA ARG A 48 8.06 -9.31 -11.17
C ARG A 48 9.49 -9.83 -11.35
N ARG A 49 10.48 -9.03 -10.96
CA ARG A 49 11.91 -9.46 -10.99
C ARG A 49 12.16 -10.67 -10.11
N ARG A 50 11.58 -10.70 -8.90
CA ARG A 50 11.66 -11.86 -8.03
C ARG A 50 11.11 -13.12 -8.67
N ARG A 51 10.05 -13.01 -9.49
CA ARG A 51 9.48 -14.15 -10.23
C ARG A 51 10.41 -14.64 -11.33
N GLU A 52 11.05 -13.71 -12.03
CA GLU A 52 11.98 -14.03 -13.12
C GLU A 52 13.29 -14.63 -12.61
N ASP A 53 13.72 -14.23 -11.42
CA ASP A 53 14.94 -14.74 -10.77
C ASP A 53 14.62 -15.96 -9.89
N ALA A 54 15.34 -17.07 -10.10
CA ALA A 54 15.17 -18.29 -9.31
C ALA A 54 15.47 -18.08 -7.80
N ARG A 55 16.18 -17.02 -7.45
CA ARG A 55 16.42 -16.57 -6.09
C ARG A 55 16.26 -15.05 -6.01
N GLU A 56 15.43 -14.60 -5.07
CA GLU A 56 15.35 -13.18 -4.77
C GLU A 56 16.71 -12.64 -4.35
N SER A 57 17.24 -11.68 -5.10
CA SER A 57 18.52 -11.06 -4.75
C SER A 57 18.40 -10.27 -3.44
N VAL A 58 19.53 -10.16 -2.71
CA VAL A 58 19.60 -9.34 -1.49
C VAL A 58 19.23 -7.89 -1.80
N GLY A 59 19.63 -7.38 -2.96
CA GLY A 59 19.31 -6.03 -3.41
C GLY A 59 17.80 -5.82 -3.63
N THR A 60 17.12 -6.78 -4.24
CA THR A 60 15.65 -6.72 -4.43
C THR A 60 14.91 -6.71 -3.10
N ARG A 61 15.30 -7.59 -2.18
CA ARG A 61 14.70 -7.65 -0.84
C ARG A 61 14.92 -6.36 -0.06
N ARG A 62 16.13 -5.84 -0.08
CA ARG A 62 16.46 -4.57 0.57
C ARG A 62 15.65 -3.42 -0.02
N ARG A 63 15.55 -3.32 -1.34
CA ARG A 63 14.78 -2.27 -2.00
C ARG A 63 13.29 -2.32 -1.66
N ARG A 64 12.70 -3.52 -1.57
CA ARG A 64 11.32 -3.69 -1.11
C ARG A 64 11.13 -3.16 0.31
N ALA A 65 12.01 -3.53 1.23
CA ALA A 65 11.97 -3.04 2.61
C ALA A 65 12.08 -1.51 2.69
N GLU A 66 12.95 -0.90 1.90
CA GLU A 66 13.09 0.56 1.80
C GLU A 66 11.79 1.23 1.31
N LEU A 67 11.11 0.65 0.32
CA LEU A 67 9.85 1.19 -0.19
C LEU A 67 8.71 1.08 0.83
N VAL A 68 8.62 -0.04 1.53
CA VAL A 68 7.65 -0.23 2.63
C VAL A 68 7.88 0.85 3.69
N GLU A 69 9.12 1.06 4.12
CA GLU A 69 9.46 2.10 5.11
C GLU A 69 9.13 3.51 4.61
N ARG A 70 9.38 3.81 3.34
CA ARG A 70 9.01 5.10 2.73
C ARG A 70 7.52 5.35 2.75
N ILE A 71 6.72 4.34 2.41
CA ILE A 71 5.26 4.44 2.47
C ILE A 71 4.79 4.69 3.89
N ASP A 72 5.33 3.96 4.86
CA ASP A 72 4.98 4.10 6.28
C ASP A 72 5.39 5.48 6.85
N THR A 73 6.57 5.96 6.48
CA THR A 73 7.03 7.32 6.84
C THR A 73 6.13 8.39 6.23
N TRP A 74 5.77 8.24 4.96
CA TRP A 74 4.84 9.15 4.30
C TRP A 74 3.48 9.15 5.01
N ALA A 75 2.95 7.99 5.36
CA ALA A 75 1.68 7.85 6.07
C ALA A 75 1.73 8.55 7.44
N ALA A 76 2.81 8.38 8.19
CA ALA A 76 3.00 9.03 9.48
C ALA A 76 3.03 10.57 9.39
N LEU A 77 3.52 11.12 8.26
CA LEU A 77 3.65 12.55 8.05
C LEU A 77 2.39 13.22 7.47
N HIS A 78 1.58 12.49 6.72
CA HIS A 78 0.50 13.06 5.90
C HIS A 78 -0.90 12.64 6.34
N LEU A 79 -1.03 11.51 7.03
CA LEU A 79 -2.33 11.03 7.51
C LEU A 79 -2.68 11.68 8.85
N PRO A 80 -3.99 11.83 9.17
CA PRO A 80 -4.41 12.39 10.44
C PRO A 80 -3.85 11.60 11.62
N CYS A 81 -3.36 12.31 12.64
CA CYS A 81 -3.08 11.71 13.95
C CYS A 81 -4.38 11.21 14.57
N ALA A 82 -4.46 9.91 14.79
CA ALA A 82 -5.58 9.32 15.50
C ALA A 82 -5.37 9.39 17.02
N ASP A 83 -6.48 9.41 17.76
CA ASP A 83 -6.48 9.25 19.20
C ASP A 83 -5.72 7.97 19.60
N PRO A 84 -4.81 8.01 20.57
CA PRO A 84 -4.10 6.82 21.08
C PRO A 84 -5.01 5.68 21.52
N ALA A 85 -6.25 5.96 21.93
CA ALA A 85 -7.25 4.97 22.31
C ALA A 85 -7.84 4.20 21.10
N VAL A 86 -7.66 4.71 19.89
CA VAL A 86 -8.19 4.09 18.68
C VAL A 86 -7.42 2.81 18.33
N ARG A 87 -8.16 1.79 17.88
CA ARG A 87 -7.60 0.50 17.54
C ARG A 87 -6.55 0.58 16.44
N VAL A 88 -5.39 -0.03 16.69
CA VAL A 88 -4.29 -0.15 15.73
C VAL A 88 -4.63 -1.18 14.67
N HIS A 89 -4.35 -0.89 13.40
CA HIS A 89 -4.40 -1.87 12.33
C HIS A 89 -3.28 -2.92 12.52
N HIS A 90 -3.51 -4.15 12.09
CA HIS A 90 -2.58 -5.27 12.32
C HIS A 90 -1.30 -5.21 11.47
N GLU A 91 -1.33 -4.51 10.35
CA GLU A 91 -0.18 -4.31 9.45
C GLU A 91 0.01 -2.83 9.13
N SER A 92 1.21 -2.46 8.68
CA SER A 92 1.47 -1.11 8.22
C SER A 92 0.89 -0.87 6.82
N LEU A 93 0.77 0.39 6.42
CA LEU A 93 0.31 0.72 5.07
C LEU A 93 1.27 0.18 4.00
N GLY A 94 2.57 0.29 4.25
CA GLY A 94 3.61 -0.22 3.34
C GLY A 94 3.55 -1.72 3.18
N GLU A 95 3.36 -2.46 4.27
CA GLU A 95 3.19 -3.92 4.24
C GLU A 95 1.93 -4.33 3.46
N MET A 96 0.81 -3.63 3.65
CA MET A 96 -0.42 -3.87 2.91
C MET A 96 -0.23 -3.65 1.40
N ILE A 97 0.40 -2.55 1.01
CA ILE A 97 0.64 -2.22 -0.40
C ILE A 97 1.65 -3.20 -1.02
N ASP A 98 2.69 -3.63 -0.31
CA ASP A 98 3.63 -4.65 -0.78
C ASP A 98 2.93 -5.99 -1.03
N ARG A 99 2.03 -6.39 -0.14
CA ARG A 99 1.20 -7.59 -0.31
C ARG A 99 0.25 -7.46 -1.51
N MET A 100 -0.38 -6.30 -1.69
CA MET A 100 -1.20 -6.03 -2.87
C MET A 100 -0.38 -6.10 -4.16
N ALA A 101 0.83 -5.56 -4.16
CA ALA A 101 1.75 -5.60 -5.30
C ALA A 101 2.12 -7.05 -5.69
N ALA A 102 2.39 -7.91 -4.69
CA ALA A 102 2.67 -9.32 -4.93
C ALA A 102 1.47 -10.04 -5.58
N VAL A 103 0.26 -9.83 -5.06
CA VAL A 103 -0.95 -10.47 -5.60
C VAL A 103 -1.32 -9.90 -6.97
N ALA A 104 -1.14 -8.60 -7.19
CA ALA A 104 -1.36 -7.98 -8.49
C ALA A 104 -0.41 -8.55 -9.55
N GLU A 105 0.87 -8.71 -9.23
CA GLU A 105 1.85 -9.33 -10.13
C GLU A 105 1.47 -10.77 -10.46
N ASP A 106 1.03 -11.56 -9.48
CA ASP A 106 0.54 -12.92 -9.70
C ASP A 106 -0.65 -12.95 -10.66
N ALA A 107 -1.63 -12.07 -10.45
CA ALA A 107 -2.83 -11.99 -11.29
C ALA A 107 -2.49 -11.58 -12.73
N PHE A 108 -1.64 -10.58 -12.92
CA PHE A 108 -1.22 -10.13 -14.24
C PHE A 108 -0.35 -11.17 -14.96
N HIS A 109 0.54 -11.85 -14.23
CA HIS A 109 1.33 -12.93 -14.81
C HIS A 109 0.44 -14.07 -15.34
N LEU A 110 -0.53 -14.50 -14.55
CA LEU A 110 -1.49 -15.54 -14.98
C LEU A 110 -2.32 -15.09 -16.18
N LEU A 111 -2.73 -13.82 -16.22
CA LEU A 111 -3.47 -13.27 -17.37
C LEU A 111 -2.68 -13.37 -18.68
N MET A 112 -1.37 -13.18 -18.61
CA MET A 112 -0.50 -13.15 -19.80
C MET A 112 0.04 -14.52 -20.21
N HIS A 113 0.10 -15.50 -19.31
CA HIS A 113 0.84 -16.74 -19.51
C HIS A 113 0.05 -18.02 -19.21
N ASP A 114 -1.16 -17.91 -18.67
CA ASP A 114 -2.01 -19.05 -18.33
C ASP A 114 -3.37 -18.95 -19.01
N ASP A 115 -4.25 -19.90 -18.74
CA ASP A 115 -5.63 -19.86 -19.23
C ASP A 115 -6.41 -18.72 -18.57
N PRO A 116 -6.86 -17.71 -19.34
CA PRO A 116 -7.61 -16.58 -18.78
C PRO A 116 -8.93 -16.96 -18.09
N GLY A 117 -9.49 -18.13 -18.40
CA GLY A 117 -10.70 -18.66 -17.75
C GLY A 117 -10.42 -19.67 -16.65
N GLY A 118 -9.16 -19.96 -16.34
CA GLY A 118 -8.76 -20.98 -15.39
C GLY A 118 -9.03 -20.65 -13.93
N GLU A 119 -9.13 -21.67 -13.08
CA GLU A 119 -9.37 -21.51 -11.63
C GLU A 119 -8.28 -20.69 -10.95
N ARG A 120 -7.02 -20.82 -11.36
CA ARG A 120 -5.90 -20.07 -10.80
C ARG A 120 -6.03 -18.58 -11.05
N MET A 121 -6.44 -18.22 -12.26
CA MET A 121 -6.72 -16.84 -12.65
C MET A 121 -7.86 -16.27 -11.81
N HIS A 122 -8.98 -17.01 -11.72
CA HIS A 122 -10.13 -16.60 -10.95
C HIS A 122 -9.78 -16.39 -9.47
N ALA A 123 -9.02 -17.31 -8.86
CA ALA A 123 -8.57 -17.19 -7.48
C ALA A 123 -7.64 -15.97 -7.26
N ALA A 124 -6.72 -15.70 -8.18
CA ALA A 124 -5.82 -14.56 -8.09
C ALA A 124 -6.57 -13.22 -8.17
N TRP A 125 -7.50 -13.10 -9.11
CA TRP A 125 -8.34 -11.88 -9.23
C TRP A 125 -9.28 -11.69 -8.05
N THR A 126 -9.87 -12.77 -7.53
CA THR A 126 -10.69 -12.71 -6.32
C THR A 126 -9.89 -12.20 -5.13
N ARG A 127 -8.68 -12.73 -4.95
CA ARG A 127 -7.79 -12.28 -3.87
C ARG A 127 -7.38 -10.81 -4.02
N LEU A 128 -7.11 -10.37 -5.23
CA LEU A 128 -6.79 -8.96 -5.49
C LEU A 128 -7.99 -8.05 -5.17
N ALA A 129 -9.20 -8.45 -5.55
CA ALA A 129 -10.42 -7.72 -5.24
C ALA A 129 -10.68 -7.64 -3.72
N GLU A 130 -10.45 -8.72 -2.98
CA GLU A 130 -10.56 -8.74 -1.52
C GLU A 130 -9.57 -7.76 -0.87
N LEU A 131 -8.33 -7.68 -1.38
CA LEU A 131 -7.34 -6.73 -0.88
C LEU A 131 -7.68 -5.29 -1.24
N GLU A 132 -8.26 -5.04 -2.41
CA GLU A 132 -8.77 -3.71 -2.79
C GLU A 132 -9.86 -3.24 -1.81
N ILE A 133 -10.80 -4.11 -1.47
CA ILE A 133 -11.86 -3.82 -0.49
C ILE A 133 -11.24 -3.54 0.89
N ALA A 134 -10.30 -4.37 1.33
CA ALA A 134 -9.61 -4.18 2.61
C ALA A 134 -8.85 -2.85 2.67
N TYR A 135 -8.20 -2.46 1.58
CA TYR A 135 -7.54 -1.15 1.45
C TYR A 135 -8.55 0.00 1.51
N ALA A 136 -9.66 -0.09 0.77
CA ALA A 136 -10.73 0.90 0.79
C ALA A 136 -11.31 1.09 2.20
N ASP A 137 -11.57 0.01 2.90
CA ASP A 137 -12.08 0.01 4.27
C ASP A 137 -11.08 0.63 5.25
N LEU A 138 -9.79 0.31 5.11
CA LEU A 138 -8.73 0.90 5.93
C LEU A 138 -8.62 2.40 5.71
N VAL A 139 -8.57 2.86 4.46
CA VAL A 139 -8.50 4.29 4.11
C VAL A 139 -9.69 5.05 4.69
N ARG A 140 -10.90 4.51 4.58
CA ARG A 140 -12.09 5.08 5.16
C ARG A 140 -12.03 5.13 6.68
N ALA A 141 -11.61 4.04 7.32
CA ALA A 141 -11.53 3.95 8.78
C ALA A 141 -10.47 4.91 9.37
N ILE A 142 -9.36 5.15 8.65
CA ILE A 142 -8.35 6.15 9.03
C ILE A 142 -8.95 7.55 8.88
N GLY A 143 -9.60 7.84 7.76
CA GLY A 143 -10.23 9.14 7.51
C GLY A 143 -11.31 9.49 8.54
N ASP A 144 -12.05 8.50 9.02
CA ASP A 144 -13.09 8.64 10.07
C ASP A 144 -12.51 8.61 11.50
N GLY A 145 -11.20 8.46 11.67
CA GLY A 145 -10.55 8.36 12.98
C GLY A 145 -10.88 7.09 13.75
N ARG A 146 -11.40 6.04 13.10
CA ARG A 146 -11.76 4.76 13.73
C ARG A 146 -10.63 3.73 13.77
N ARG A 147 -9.57 3.98 13.04
CA ARG A 147 -8.36 3.14 12.98
C ARG A 147 -7.12 4.02 12.92
N ARG A 148 -6.04 3.53 13.48
CA ARG A 148 -4.70 4.10 13.30
C ARG A 148 -3.75 3.04 12.78
N LEU A 149 -2.75 3.47 12.03
CA LEU A 149 -1.67 2.61 11.56
C LEU A 149 -0.70 2.32 12.71
N PRO A 150 -0.03 1.15 12.70
CA PRO A 150 1.08 0.93 13.62
C PRO A 150 2.16 1.98 13.39
N SER A 151 2.74 2.48 14.46
CA SER A 151 3.92 3.33 14.37
C SER A 151 5.02 2.56 13.68
N GLY A 152 5.62 3.12 12.62
CA GLY A 152 6.72 2.49 11.93
C GLY A 152 7.76 2.02 12.93
N ARG A 153 8.39 0.87 12.65
CA ARG A 153 9.50 0.35 13.47
C ARG A 153 10.62 1.39 13.47
N THR A 154 10.58 2.28 14.43
CA THR A 154 11.78 3.00 14.82
C THR A 154 12.74 1.92 15.27
N GLY A 155 13.84 1.73 14.54
CA GLY A 155 14.85 0.75 14.89
C GLY A 155 15.18 0.88 16.36
N ALA A 156 14.76 -0.09 17.15
CA ALA A 156 15.31 -0.28 18.48
C ALA A 156 16.75 -0.72 18.30
N SER A 157 17.65 0.25 18.16
CA SER A 157 19.02 0.10 18.54
C SER A 157 19.04 -0.02 20.05
N GLY A 158 18.75 -1.22 20.53
CA GLY A 158 18.99 -1.60 21.92
C GLY A 158 20.49 -1.75 22.08
N ALA A 159 21.12 -0.73 22.66
CA ALA A 159 22.40 -0.90 23.33
C ALA A 159 22.24 -1.92 24.46
N GLN A 160 23.06 -2.89 24.47
CA GLN A 160 23.85 -3.62 25.45
C GLN A 160 24.04 -5.06 25.10
#